data_b9ba783056f63b9c3a3aae07f49a4942
#
_entry.id   b9ba783056f63b9c3a3aae07f49a4942
#
_cell.length_a   1.000
_cell.length_b   1.000
_cell.length_c   1.000
_cell.angle_alpha   90.00
_cell.angle_beta   90.00
_cell.angle_gamma   90.00
#
_symmetry.space_group_name_H-M   'P 1'
#
loop_
_entity.id
_entity.type
_entity.pdbx_description
1 polymer ?
#
loop_
_entity_poly.entity_id
_entity_poly.type
_entity_poly.pdbx_seq_one_letter_code
_entity_poly.pdbx_strand_id
1 'polypeptide(L)' 'TAIEVKGIKEQQGNILFTDREWVEAKLRKDRYLLVVVGNLVDIPKAVVVRNPSGRLMVSCRYQKSISVTWSSTISII' A
#
# COMPACT_ATOMS: atom_id res chain seq x y z
N THR A 1 -8.99 12.58 -7.43
CA THR A 1 -8.42 11.22 -7.27
C THR A 1 -7.01 11.32 -6.71
N ALA A 2 -6.74 10.57 -5.66
CA ALA A 2 -5.41 10.49 -5.07
C ALA A 2 -4.70 9.23 -5.59
N ILE A 3 -3.39 9.35 -5.81
CA ILE A 3 -2.57 8.24 -6.26
C ILE A 3 -1.39 8.11 -5.29
N GLU A 4 -1.23 6.92 -4.73
CA GLU A 4 -0.10 6.56 -3.89
C GLU A 4 0.72 5.50 -4.59
N VAL A 5 2.04 5.70 -4.66
CA VAL A 5 2.95 4.75 -5.30
C VAL A 5 3.82 4.09 -4.23
N LYS A 6 3.82 2.78 -4.22
CA LYS A 6 4.63 1.96 -3.31
C LYS A 6 5.50 1.01 -4.12
N GLY A 7 6.72 0.77 -3.66
CA GLY A 7 7.64 -0.15 -4.30
C GLY A 7 7.87 -1.40 -3.46
N ILE A 8 8.00 -2.54 -4.12
CA ILE A 8 8.47 -3.78 -3.50
C ILE A 8 9.61 -4.34 -4.35
N LYS A 9 10.60 -4.95 -3.68
CA LYS A 9 11.80 -5.41 -4.35
C LYS A 9 11.54 -6.60 -5.28
N GLU A 10 10.73 -7.53 -4.80
CA GLU A 10 10.44 -8.79 -5.49
C GLU A 10 9.01 -8.78 -6.02
N GLN A 11 8.49 -9.95 -6.40
CA GLN A 11 7.13 -10.09 -6.92
C GLN A 11 6.08 -10.06 -5.83
N GLN A 12 6.52 -10.23 -4.59
CA GLN A 12 5.65 -10.24 -3.42
C GLN A 12 6.38 -9.57 -2.27
N GLY A 13 5.67 -8.83 -1.46
CA GLY A 13 6.28 -8.15 -0.33
C GLY A 13 5.27 -7.40 0.49
N ASN A 14 5.76 -6.73 1.53
CA ASN A 14 4.95 -5.89 2.39
C ASN A 14 5.02 -4.46 1.90
N ILE A 15 3.86 -3.81 1.95
CA ILE A 15 3.76 -2.36 1.77
C ILE A 15 3.32 -1.74 3.09
N LEU A 16 3.82 -0.54 3.36
CA LEU A 16 3.50 0.19 4.57
C LEU A 16 2.76 1.47 4.21
N PHE A 17 1.73 1.76 4.99
CA PHE A 17 1.03 3.03 4.93
C PHE A 17 1.28 3.77 6.23
N THR A 18 1.54 5.06 6.15
CA THR A 18 1.45 5.91 7.33
C THR A 18 -0.02 6.00 7.75
N ASP A 19 -0.26 6.41 8.98
CA ASP A 19 -1.63 6.58 9.45
C ASP A 19 -2.39 7.58 8.58
N ARG A 20 -1.74 8.67 8.20
CA ARG A 20 -2.32 9.68 7.31
C ARG A 20 -2.71 9.09 5.94
N GLU A 21 -1.82 8.31 5.34
CA GLU A 21 -2.09 7.67 4.06
C GLU A 21 -3.28 6.71 4.15
N TRP A 22 -3.34 5.94 5.23
CA TRP A 22 -4.42 4.97 5.42
C TRP A 22 -5.76 5.64 5.69
N VAL A 23 -5.77 6.71 6.47
CA VAL A 23 -6.98 7.52 6.71
C VAL A 23 -7.49 8.10 5.39
N GLU A 24 -6.60 8.66 4.55
CA GLU A 24 -6.98 9.17 3.23
C GLU A 24 -7.57 8.07 2.35
N ALA A 25 -6.98 6.88 2.37
CA ALA A 25 -7.50 5.75 1.59
C ALA A 25 -8.91 5.37 2.03
N LYS A 26 -9.18 5.35 3.33
CA LYS A 26 -10.51 5.04 3.87
C LYS A 26 -11.53 6.11 3.53
N LEU A 27 -11.12 7.38 3.51
CA LEU A 27 -12.02 8.49 3.20
C LEU A 27 -12.35 8.57 1.71
N ARG A 28 -11.36 8.33 0.86
CA ARG A 28 -11.52 8.49 -0.59
C ARG A 28 -12.09 7.27 -1.29
N LYS A 29 -11.90 6.09 -0.73
CA LYS A 29 -12.42 4.82 -1.27
C LYS A 29 -12.05 4.65 -2.75
N ASP A 30 -13.04 4.63 -3.65
CA ASP A 30 -12.79 4.42 -5.09
C ASP A 30 -12.02 5.56 -5.76
N ARG A 31 -11.86 6.69 -5.08
CA ARG A 31 -11.06 7.81 -5.56
C ARG A 31 -9.62 7.77 -5.05
N TYR A 32 -9.20 6.64 -4.51
CA TYR A 32 -7.83 6.41 -4.09
C TYR A 32 -7.27 5.22 -4.88
N LEU A 33 -6.18 5.46 -5.58
CA LEU A 33 -5.48 4.43 -6.35
C LEU A 33 -4.13 4.15 -5.70
N LEU A 34 -3.88 2.89 -5.42
CA LEU A 34 -2.58 2.41 -4.99
C LEU A 34 -1.89 1.77 -6.19
N VAL A 35 -0.71 2.26 -6.54
CA VAL A 35 0.12 1.68 -7.59
C VAL A 35 1.30 1.00 -6.91
N VAL A 36 1.42 -0.31 -7.07
CA VAL A 36 2.54 -1.06 -6.51
C VAL A 36 3.45 -1.47 -7.66
N VAL A 37 4.70 -1.02 -7.59
CA VAL A 37 5.73 -1.38 -8.57
C VAL A 37 6.64 -2.39 -7.89
N GLY A 38 6.79 -3.54 -8.50
CA GLY A 38 7.58 -4.62 -7.93
C GLY A 38 8.50 -5.28 -8.93
N ASN A 39 9.18 -6.32 -8.46
CA ASN A 39 10.16 -7.06 -9.24
C ASN A 39 11.30 -6.15 -9.75
N LEU A 40 11.77 -5.25 -8.86
CA LEU A 40 12.74 -4.21 -9.22
C LEU A 40 14.13 -4.76 -9.56
N VAL A 41 14.41 -6.02 -9.21
CA VAL A 41 15.70 -6.68 -9.51
C VAL A 41 15.75 -7.29 -10.90
N ASP A 42 14.63 -7.30 -11.60
CA ASP A 42 14.51 -7.85 -12.96
C ASP A 42 13.67 -6.87 -13.78
N ILE A 43 12.62 -7.33 -14.44
CA ILE A 43 11.73 -6.46 -15.22
C ILE A 43 10.63 -5.93 -14.28
N PRO A 44 10.61 -4.62 -13.98
CA PRO A 44 9.59 -4.06 -13.09
C PRO A 44 8.17 -4.27 -13.64
N LYS A 45 7.25 -4.55 -12.75
CA LYS A 45 5.83 -4.68 -13.04
C LYS A 45 5.04 -3.81 -12.08
N ALA A 46 3.92 -3.29 -12.55
CA ALA A 46 3.05 -2.46 -11.75
C ALA A 46 1.65 -3.07 -11.66
N VAL A 47 1.07 -2.95 -10.47
CA VAL A 47 -0.31 -3.34 -10.21
C VAL A 47 -1.04 -2.14 -9.63
N VAL A 48 -2.26 -1.91 -10.08
CA VAL A 48 -3.10 -0.83 -9.58
C VAL A 48 -4.22 -1.41 -8.73
N VAL A 49 -4.33 -0.94 -7.51
CA VAL A 49 -5.41 -1.32 -6.59
C VAL A 49 -6.28 -0.10 -6.35
N ARG A 50 -7.53 -0.16 -6.81
CA ARG A 50 -8.52 0.86 -6.54
C ARG A 50 -9.19 0.55 -5.20
N ASN A 51 -9.37 1.57 -4.37
CA ASN A 51 -9.96 1.41 -3.04
C ASN A 51 -9.18 0.42 -2.17
N PRO A 52 -7.89 0.69 -1.87
CA PRO A 52 -7.08 -0.27 -1.12
C PRO A 52 -7.62 -0.56 0.27
N SER A 53 -8.27 0.40 0.93
CA SER A 53 -8.84 0.19 2.26
C SER A 53 -9.99 -0.83 2.25
N GLY A 54 -10.68 -0.98 1.11
CA GLY A 54 -11.73 -1.97 0.95
C GLY A 54 -11.26 -3.30 0.42
N ARG A 55 -10.02 -3.39 -0.05
CA ARG A 55 -9.49 -4.59 -0.72
C ARG A 55 -8.35 -5.26 0.00
N LEU A 56 -7.54 -4.49 0.75
CA LEU A 56 -6.35 -5.01 1.40
C LEU A 56 -6.63 -5.39 2.84
N MET A 57 -6.06 -6.50 3.27
CA MET A 57 -6.00 -6.86 4.68
C MET A 57 -4.77 -6.19 5.28
N VAL A 58 -4.96 -5.39 6.32
CA VAL A 58 -3.87 -4.66 6.95
C VAL A 58 -3.74 -4.98 8.42
N SER A 59 -2.52 -4.86 8.93
CA SER A 59 -2.21 -4.89 10.35
C SER A 59 -1.76 -3.50 10.79
N CYS A 60 -2.30 -3.04 11.90
CA CYS A 60 -1.94 -1.75 12.48
C CYS A 60 -0.89 -1.97 13.56
N ARG A 61 0.17 -1.17 13.55
CA ARG A 61 1.21 -1.20 14.57
C ARG A 61 1.36 0.15 15.23
N TYR A 62 1.42 0.12 16.56
CA TYR A 62 1.78 1.27 17.37
C TYR A 62 3.23 1.16 17.77
N GLN A 63 3.95 2.26 17.66
CA GLN A 63 5.29 2.36 18.22
C GLN A 63 5.29 3.40 19.34
N LYS A 64 6.19 3.23 20.31
CA LYS A 64 6.26 4.09 21.49
C LYS A 64 6.44 5.58 21.17
N SER A 65 6.91 5.91 20.00
CA SER A 65 7.16 7.27 19.54
C SER A 65 6.00 7.85 18.74
N ILE A 66 4.78 7.56 19.07
CA ILE A 66 3.59 8.15 18.45
C ILE A 66 3.43 7.87 16.95
N SER A 67 4.12 6.90 16.38
CA SER A 67 3.88 6.56 14.99
C SER A 67 3.00 5.33 14.87
N VAL A 68 2.02 5.44 13.97
CA VAL A 68 1.11 4.36 13.63
C VAL A 68 1.38 3.98 12.19
N THR A 69 1.62 2.70 11.95
CA THR A 69 1.81 2.20 10.59
C THR A 69 0.82 1.07 10.30
N TRP A 70 0.45 0.99 9.06
CA TRP A 70 -0.45 -0.03 8.53
C TRP A 70 0.31 -0.82 7.49
N SER A 71 0.29 -2.14 7.57
CA SER A 71 1.05 -2.99 6.65
C SER A 71 0.16 -4.02 5.99
N SER A 72 0.47 -4.32 4.74
CA SER A 72 -0.21 -5.35 3.97
C SER A 72 0.80 -6.09 3.11
N THR A 73 0.59 -7.39 2.95
CA THR A 73 1.35 -8.19 1.98
C THR A 73 0.63 -8.12 0.64
N ILE A 74 1.39 -7.89 -0.41
CA ILE A 74 0.86 -7.80 -1.76
C ILE A 74 1.72 -8.60 -2.74
N SER A 75 1.07 -9.18 -3.75
CA SER A 75 1.72 -9.87 -4.85
C SER A 75 1.37 -9.18 -6.15
N ILE A 76 2.34 -9.02 -7.03
CA ILE A 76 2.16 -8.38 -8.34
C ILE A 76 2.08 -9.39 -9.49
N ILE A 77 2.01 -10.66 -9.16
CA ILE A 77 1.86 -11.72 -10.16
C ILE A 77 0.49 -12.35 -10.13
#